data_c23bfa547502e673ad1329f101c64a2c
#
_entry.id   c23bfa547502e673ad1329f101c64a2c
#
_cell.length_a   1.000
_cell.length_b   1.000
_cell.length_c   1.000
_cell.angle_alpha   90.00
_cell.angle_beta   90.00
_cell.angle_gamma   90.00
#
_symmetry.space_group_name_H-M   'P 1'
#
loop_
_entity.id
_entity.type
_entity.pdbx_description
1 polymer ?
#
loop_
_entity_poly.entity_id
_entity_poly.type
_entity_poly.pdbx_seq_one_letter_code
_entity_poly.pdbx_strand_id
1 'polypeptide(L)'
;IDAFQQQTSAGGNRYPQAKEAIENAIELGALIVNYFGHGGEDGLAKEFIYTKETAQDLRNDDRYPCFVTVTCEFSKFDNPLRVTAGELTFWNAQGGAASLITTTRSVSVTLGVDFNTLLSEYLFGFGLDQPPAPSEALRLTKNLIGSNNKRVIFYIGDPAMHLAFPKKQIRLTAINDAPLGVASDTLKALSRVKLSGVVLDPSGNAMPDYSGLLQVKIFDKDLQRATLANDGIRD
;
A
#
# COMPACT_ATOMS: atom_id res chain seq x y z
N ILE A 1 -6.31 1.51 12.61
CA ILE A 1 -5.79 0.91 13.87
C ILE A 1 -6.95 0.58 14.83
N ASP A 2 -7.96 1.43 14.97
CA ASP A 2 -9.04 1.27 15.96
C ASP A 2 -9.98 0.06 15.75
N ALA A 3 -9.86 -0.63 14.63
CA ALA A 3 -10.50 -1.93 14.43
C ALA A 3 -9.76 -3.10 15.11
N PHE A 4 -8.56 -2.84 15.66
CA PHE A 4 -7.69 -3.84 16.29
C PHE A 4 -7.61 -3.62 17.79
N GLN A 5 -7.48 -4.72 18.54
CA GLN A 5 -7.34 -4.65 19.97
C GLN A 5 -6.00 -4.03 20.39
N GLN A 6 -6.07 -3.02 21.24
CA GLN A 6 -4.90 -2.40 21.85
C GLN A 6 -4.35 -3.27 22.98
N GLN A 7 -3.04 -3.36 23.06
CA GLN A 7 -2.31 -3.96 24.17
C GLN A 7 -1.40 -2.92 24.80
N THR A 8 -1.49 -2.75 26.11
CA THR A 8 -0.62 -1.86 26.86
C THR A 8 0.59 -2.61 27.37
N SER A 9 1.78 -2.08 27.15
CA SER A 9 3.06 -2.61 27.62
C SER A 9 3.88 -1.52 28.29
N ALA A 10 4.98 -1.90 28.96
CA ALA A 10 5.91 -0.93 29.56
C ALA A 10 6.50 0.05 28.55
N GLY A 11 6.54 -0.32 27.24
CA GLY A 11 7.00 0.53 26.15
C GLY A 11 5.89 1.31 25.45
N GLY A 12 4.68 1.38 26.01
CA GLY A 12 3.51 2.08 25.46
C GLY A 12 2.49 1.12 24.81
N ASN A 13 1.53 1.71 24.13
CA ASN A 13 0.47 0.98 23.47
C ASN A 13 0.98 0.27 22.21
N ARG A 14 0.43 -0.90 21.92
CA ARG A 14 0.77 -1.72 20.76
C ARG A 14 -0.48 -2.31 20.12
N TYR A 15 -0.41 -2.61 18.83
CA TYR A 15 -1.47 -3.26 18.06
C TYR A 15 -0.88 -4.46 17.28
N PRO A 16 -0.59 -5.60 17.93
CA PRO A 16 0.07 -6.74 17.28
C PRO A 16 -0.70 -7.25 16.06
N GLN A 17 -2.02 -7.32 16.14
CA GLN A 17 -2.87 -7.75 15.03
C GLN A 17 -2.83 -6.78 13.84
N ALA A 18 -2.72 -5.46 14.08
CA ALA A 18 -2.55 -4.48 13.02
C ALA A 18 -1.20 -4.64 12.33
N LYS A 19 -0.13 -4.85 13.12
CA LYS A 19 1.22 -5.13 12.60
C LYS A 19 1.21 -6.38 11.72
N GLU A 20 0.68 -7.49 12.20
CA GLU A 20 0.54 -8.75 11.45
C GLU A 20 -0.28 -8.57 10.16
N ALA A 21 -1.37 -7.81 10.22
CA ALA A 21 -2.19 -7.54 9.04
C ALA A 21 -1.43 -6.73 7.97
N ILE A 22 -0.59 -5.78 8.38
CA ILE A 22 0.28 -5.00 7.47
C ILE A 22 1.33 -5.93 6.83
N GLU A 23 2.03 -6.72 7.62
CA GLU A 23 3.04 -7.68 7.16
C GLU A 23 2.44 -8.65 6.15
N ASN A 24 1.33 -9.30 6.50
CA ASN A 24 0.60 -10.20 5.62
C ASN A 24 0.14 -9.53 4.31
N ALA A 25 -0.33 -8.28 4.36
CA ALA A 25 -0.75 -7.56 3.16
C ALA A 25 0.43 -7.27 2.22
N ILE A 26 1.59 -6.92 2.77
CA ILE A 26 2.81 -6.70 2.00
C ILE A 26 3.29 -8.02 1.38
N GLU A 27 3.34 -9.11 2.15
CA GLU A 27 3.81 -10.42 1.69
C GLU A 27 2.88 -11.07 0.66
N LEU A 28 1.57 -10.82 0.75
CA LEU A 28 0.62 -11.23 -0.28
C LEU A 28 0.81 -10.47 -1.61
N GLY A 29 1.44 -9.31 -1.56
CA GLY A 29 1.74 -8.45 -2.69
C GLY A 29 0.87 -7.20 -2.69
N ALA A 30 1.50 -6.06 -2.49
CA ALA A 30 0.94 -4.74 -2.65
C ALA A 30 1.70 -3.99 -3.74
N LEU A 31 1.02 -3.20 -4.56
CA LEU A 31 1.67 -2.34 -5.54
C LEU A 31 2.25 -1.09 -4.88
N ILE A 32 1.50 -0.51 -3.95
CA ILE A 32 1.86 0.68 -3.18
C ILE A 32 1.50 0.43 -1.72
N VAL A 33 2.43 0.73 -0.83
CA VAL A 33 2.19 0.81 0.62
C VAL A 33 2.26 2.28 1.00
N ASN A 34 1.11 2.87 1.30
CA ASN A 34 1.03 4.29 1.65
C ASN A 34 0.78 4.47 3.14
N TYR A 35 1.64 5.24 3.78
CA TYR A 35 1.52 5.61 5.18
C TYR A 35 1.65 7.13 5.35
N PHE A 36 0.67 7.72 6.02
CA PHE A 36 0.69 9.09 6.50
C PHE A 36 0.37 9.11 7.99
N GLY A 37 1.25 9.68 8.81
CA GLY A 37 1.10 9.71 10.26
C GLY A 37 2.43 9.94 10.98
N HIS A 38 2.46 9.66 12.27
CA HIS A 38 3.69 9.72 13.05
C HIS A 38 4.67 8.61 12.68
N GLY A 39 5.96 8.92 12.71
CA GLY A 39 7.03 7.94 12.50
C GLY A 39 8.38 8.52 12.90
N GLY A 40 9.41 7.75 12.67
CA GLY A 40 10.79 8.09 12.97
C GLY A 40 11.76 7.07 12.40
N GLU A 41 13.03 7.17 12.77
CA GLU A 41 14.10 6.28 12.32
C GLU A 41 13.83 4.79 12.64
N ASP A 42 13.08 4.50 13.71
CA ASP A 42 12.84 3.14 14.19
C ASP A 42 11.57 2.49 13.59
N GLY A 43 10.69 3.28 12.97
CA GLY A 43 9.47 2.74 12.38
C GLY A 43 8.32 3.72 12.24
N LEU A 44 7.14 3.18 11.98
CA LEU A 44 5.90 3.91 11.74
C LEU A 44 4.96 3.81 12.94
N ALA A 45 4.30 4.90 13.27
CA ALA A 45 3.44 5.14 14.40
C ALA A 45 4.15 5.03 15.76
N LYS A 46 3.59 5.68 16.78
CA LYS A 46 4.07 5.52 18.18
C LYS A 46 3.84 4.11 18.72
N GLU A 47 2.88 3.41 18.15
CA GLU A 47 2.47 2.06 18.46
C GLU A 47 3.34 1.00 17.77
N PHE A 48 4.33 1.42 16.96
CA PHE A 48 5.26 0.56 16.24
C PHE A 48 4.56 -0.51 15.37
N ILE A 49 3.64 -0.07 14.51
CA ILE A 49 2.92 -0.95 13.58
C ILE A 49 3.82 -1.46 12.44
N TYR A 50 4.97 -0.83 12.22
CA TYR A 50 6.02 -1.24 11.31
C TYR A 50 7.36 -0.80 11.91
N THR A 51 8.31 -1.72 12.06
CA THR A 51 9.58 -1.49 12.76
C THR A 51 10.77 -1.89 11.90
N LYS A 52 11.99 -1.68 12.40
CA LYS A 52 13.21 -2.18 11.78
C LYS A 52 13.22 -3.70 11.64
N GLU A 53 12.74 -4.39 12.67
CA GLU A 53 12.60 -5.85 12.65
C GLU A 53 11.60 -6.26 11.56
N THR A 54 10.43 -5.61 11.48
CA THR A 54 9.48 -5.84 10.39
C THR A 54 10.16 -5.68 9.03
N ALA A 55 10.91 -4.58 8.83
CA ALA A 55 11.59 -4.31 7.57
C ALA A 55 12.59 -5.42 7.17
N GLN A 56 13.28 -6.01 8.14
CA GLN A 56 14.25 -7.09 7.93
C GLN A 56 13.59 -8.46 7.74
N ASP A 57 12.42 -8.66 8.36
CA ASP A 57 11.72 -9.95 8.38
C ASP A 57 10.76 -10.15 7.21
N LEU A 58 10.45 -9.11 6.43
CA LEU A 58 9.61 -9.23 5.23
C LEU A 58 10.17 -10.26 4.25
N ARG A 59 9.25 -11.10 3.71
CA ARG A 59 9.54 -12.17 2.75
C ARG A 59 8.63 -12.06 1.53
N ASN A 60 8.56 -10.88 0.97
CA ASN A 60 7.76 -10.58 -0.21
C ASN A 60 8.59 -10.60 -1.50
N ASP A 61 9.48 -11.55 -1.63
CA ASP A 61 10.28 -11.76 -2.82
C ASP A 61 9.42 -11.79 -4.10
N ASP A 62 9.88 -11.18 -5.18
CA ASP A 62 9.16 -10.95 -6.45
C ASP A 62 7.88 -10.10 -6.33
N ARG A 63 7.57 -9.51 -5.17
CA ARG A 63 6.37 -8.69 -4.90
C ARG A 63 6.70 -7.39 -4.19
N TYR A 64 7.70 -6.69 -4.70
CA TYR A 64 8.22 -5.46 -4.11
C TYR A 64 7.31 -4.26 -4.36
N PRO A 65 6.69 -3.66 -3.34
CA PRO A 65 5.89 -2.45 -3.50
C PRO A 65 6.73 -1.18 -3.64
N CYS A 66 6.09 -0.09 -4.06
CA CYS A 66 6.55 1.26 -3.79
C CYS A 66 6.03 1.68 -2.40
N PHE A 67 6.94 2.00 -1.47
CA PHE A 67 6.57 2.57 -0.19
C PHE A 67 6.45 4.10 -0.31
N VAL A 68 5.33 4.63 0.12
CA VAL A 68 5.10 6.07 0.28
C VAL A 68 4.93 6.33 1.76
N THR A 69 5.95 6.91 2.38
CA THR A 69 5.99 7.17 3.82
C THR A 69 6.17 8.65 4.08
N VAL A 70 5.05 9.39 4.05
CA VAL A 70 5.03 10.83 4.36
C VAL A 70 4.90 11.00 5.87
N THR A 71 6.01 10.82 6.56
CA THR A 71 6.14 10.89 8.02
C THR A 71 7.44 11.58 8.41
N CYS A 72 7.84 11.53 9.68
CA CYS A 72 9.09 12.12 10.13
C CYS A 72 10.24 11.13 10.05
N GLU A 73 11.37 11.50 9.44
CA GLU A 73 12.70 10.86 9.57
C GLU A 73 12.77 9.33 9.27
N PHE A 74 11.77 8.77 8.58
CA PHE A 74 11.70 7.33 8.34
C PHE A 74 12.89 6.78 7.53
N SER A 75 13.49 7.62 6.67
CA SER A 75 14.70 7.29 5.91
C SER A 75 15.76 8.40 6.06
N LYS A 76 16.12 8.70 7.30
CA LYS A 76 17.19 9.67 7.62
C LYS A 76 18.56 9.05 7.40
N PHE A 77 18.87 8.77 6.14
CA PHE A 77 20.11 8.08 5.72
C PHE A 77 21.39 8.85 6.04
N ASP A 78 21.29 10.12 6.35
CA ASP A 78 22.42 10.97 6.74
C ASP A 78 22.75 10.94 8.24
N ASN A 79 22.14 10.00 9.00
CA ASN A 79 22.53 9.72 10.37
C ASN A 79 23.61 8.62 10.41
N PRO A 80 24.88 8.95 10.65
CA PRO A 80 25.96 7.95 10.59
C PRO A 80 25.95 6.95 11.76
N LEU A 81 25.11 7.20 12.78
CA LEU A 81 25.08 6.38 13.99
C LEU A 81 23.97 5.33 13.96
N ARG A 82 23.01 5.45 13.05
CA ARG A 82 21.80 4.59 13.05
C ARG A 82 21.33 4.33 11.63
N VAL A 83 21.07 3.08 11.33
CA VAL A 83 20.31 2.67 10.14
C VAL A 83 18.83 2.82 10.43
N THR A 84 18.07 3.36 9.49
CA THR A 84 16.63 3.61 9.64
C THR A 84 15.79 2.43 9.15
N ALA A 85 14.53 2.38 9.58
CA ALA A 85 13.60 1.35 9.11
C ALA A 85 13.35 1.47 7.59
N GLY A 86 13.33 2.69 7.03
CA GLY A 86 13.21 2.91 5.59
C GLY A 86 14.39 2.35 4.79
N GLU A 87 15.62 2.55 5.27
CA GLU A 87 16.80 1.95 4.65
C GLU A 87 16.75 0.42 4.70
N LEU A 88 16.41 -0.16 5.85
CA LEU A 88 16.28 -1.61 6.00
C LEU A 88 15.17 -2.18 5.11
N THR A 89 14.08 -1.44 4.91
CA THR A 89 13.02 -1.82 3.96
C THR A 89 13.55 -1.90 2.54
N PHE A 90 14.42 -0.97 2.14
CA PHE A 90 15.00 -0.96 0.79
C PHE A 90 16.11 -2.01 0.61
N TRP A 91 16.91 -2.26 1.65
CA TRP A 91 18.06 -3.15 1.59
C TRP A 91 17.76 -4.61 1.92
N ASN A 92 16.53 -4.96 2.23
CA ASN A 92 16.16 -6.34 2.52
C ASN A 92 16.34 -7.20 1.25
N ALA A 93 17.27 -8.16 1.33
CA ALA A 93 17.60 -9.04 0.20
C ALA A 93 16.54 -10.11 -0.10
N GLN A 94 15.57 -10.31 0.79
CA GLN A 94 14.52 -11.34 0.68
C GLN A 94 13.11 -10.73 0.62
N GLY A 95 13.02 -9.42 0.52
CA GLY A 95 11.75 -8.73 0.52
C GLY A 95 11.90 -7.22 0.54
N GLY A 96 10.95 -6.52 1.19
CA GLY A 96 10.99 -5.07 1.35
C GLY A 96 10.35 -4.31 0.20
N ALA A 97 11.01 -3.30 -0.33
CA ALA A 97 10.46 -2.37 -1.31
C ALA A 97 11.34 -2.23 -2.55
N ALA A 98 10.71 -2.11 -3.72
CA ALA A 98 11.40 -1.74 -4.97
C ALA A 98 11.80 -0.27 -4.99
N SER A 99 11.04 0.58 -4.32
CA SER A 99 11.33 2.01 -4.21
C SER A 99 10.61 2.63 -3.01
N LEU A 100 11.12 3.80 -2.57
CA LEU A 100 10.48 4.58 -1.52
C LEU A 100 10.34 6.05 -1.96
N ILE A 101 9.19 6.64 -1.66
CA ILE A 101 9.01 8.09 -1.54
C ILE A 101 8.90 8.35 -0.03
N THR A 102 9.90 8.98 0.55
CA THR A 102 10.12 8.96 2.00
C THR A 102 10.74 10.27 2.49
N THR A 103 11.07 10.36 3.77
CA THR A 103 11.50 11.62 4.39
C THR A 103 12.79 11.48 5.20
N THR A 104 13.61 12.52 5.15
CA THR A 104 14.84 12.65 6.00
C THR A 104 14.63 13.49 7.24
N ARG A 105 13.56 14.28 7.32
CA ARG A 105 13.26 15.21 8.43
C ARG A 105 11.75 15.25 8.67
N SER A 106 11.38 15.94 9.74
CA SER A 106 9.99 16.16 10.10
C SER A 106 9.19 16.87 9.00
N VAL A 107 7.97 16.44 8.79
CA VAL A 107 7.00 17.00 7.85
C VAL A 107 5.80 17.49 8.63
N SER A 108 5.30 18.69 8.33
CA SER A 108 4.07 19.20 8.94
C SER A 108 2.85 18.44 8.42
N VAL A 109 1.83 18.32 9.24
CA VAL A 109 0.57 17.63 8.88
C VAL A 109 -0.03 18.22 7.60
N THR A 110 -0.14 19.56 7.52
CA THR A 110 -0.70 20.23 6.33
C THR A 110 0.06 19.88 5.06
N LEU A 111 1.41 19.99 5.09
CA LEU A 111 2.21 19.59 3.93
C LEU A 111 2.01 18.11 3.59
N GLY A 112 1.94 17.26 4.61
CA GLY A 112 1.77 15.82 4.40
C GLY A 112 0.45 15.48 3.72
N VAL A 113 -0.65 16.11 4.12
CA VAL A 113 -1.98 15.94 3.50
C VAL A 113 -1.95 16.39 2.03
N ASP A 114 -1.52 17.64 1.79
CA ASP A 114 -1.48 18.22 0.44
C ASP A 114 -0.57 17.38 -0.47
N PHE A 115 0.60 17.01 0.04
CA PHE A 115 1.56 16.22 -0.70
C PHE A 115 1.03 14.83 -1.05
N ASN A 116 0.44 14.12 -0.09
CA ASN A 116 -0.05 12.76 -0.29
C ASN A 116 -1.24 12.74 -1.26
N THR A 117 -2.12 13.74 -1.18
CA THR A 117 -3.25 13.91 -2.11
C THR A 117 -2.75 14.10 -3.54
N LEU A 118 -1.88 15.09 -3.77
CA LEU A 118 -1.34 15.37 -5.11
C LEU A 118 -0.48 14.21 -5.64
N LEU A 119 0.32 13.59 -4.77
CA LEU A 119 1.14 12.45 -5.18
C LEU A 119 0.29 11.28 -5.65
N SER A 120 -0.83 11.00 -4.98
CA SER A 120 -1.72 9.90 -5.38
C SER A 120 -2.32 10.12 -6.77
N GLU A 121 -2.69 11.34 -7.13
CA GLU A 121 -3.18 11.67 -8.47
C GLU A 121 -2.17 11.29 -9.55
N TYR A 122 -0.90 11.62 -9.35
CA TYR A 122 0.15 11.27 -10.31
C TYR A 122 0.52 9.78 -10.25
N LEU A 123 0.66 9.19 -9.07
CA LEU A 123 1.02 7.78 -8.94
C LEU A 123 0.02 6.85 -9.63
N PHE A 124 -1.28 7.19 -9.58
CA PHE A 124 -2.33 6.43 -10.24
C PHE A 124 -2.62 6.91 -11.67
N GLY A 125 -1.96 7.98 -12.12
CA GLY A 125 -2.08 8.49 -13.48
C GLY A 125 -3.46 9.05 -13.79
N PHE A 126 -4.17 9.64 -12.81
CA PHE A 126 -5.48 10.25 -13.05
C PHE A 126 -5.38 11.36 -14.10
N GLY A 127 -6.14 11.21 -15.18
CA GLY A 127 -6.12 12.14 -16.31
C GLY A 127 -4.91 12.01 -17.24
N LEU A 128 -4.09 10.99 -17.07
CA LEU A 128 -2.95 10.67 -17.93
C LEU A 128 -3.20 9.35 -18.67
N ASP A 129 -2.57 9.19 -19.84
CA ASP A 129 -2.66 7.95 -20.61
C ASP A 129 -2.03 6.75 -19.89
N GLN A 130 -0.98 6.99 -19.12
CA GLN A 130 -0.30 5.98 -18.30
C GLN A 130 0.24 6.62 -17.01
N PRO A 131 0.26 5.87 -15.89
CA PRO A 131 0.92 6.32 -14.68
C PRO A 131 2.42 6.55 -14.93
N PRO A 132 2.98 7.69 -14.51
CA PRO A 132 4.42 7.93 -14.62
C PRO A 132 5.22 7.04 -13.66
N ALA A 133 6.54 7.02 -13.83
CA ALA A 133 7.42 6.44 -12.81
C ALA A 133 7.23 7.17 -11.46
N PRO A 134 7.36 6.48 -10.30
CA PRO A 134 7.19 7.10 -8.99
C PRO A 134 8.11 8.31 -8.75
N SER A 135 9.31 8.28 -9.29
CA SER A 135 10.24 9.42 -9.27
C SER A 135 9.70 10.65 -10.00
N GLU A 136 9.07 10.43 -11.15
CA GLU A 136 8.44 11.50 -11.94
C GLU A 136 7.15 11.98 -11.27
N ALA A 137 6.34 11.09 -10.71
CA ALA A 137 5.19 11.48 -9.90
C ALA A 137 5.61 12.37 -8.72
N LEU A 138 6.70 12.01 -8.03
CA LEU A 138 7.29 12.84 -6.98
C LEU A 138 7.72 14.21 -7.49
N ARG A 139 8.42 14.26 -8.62
CA ARG A 139 8.89 15.52 -9.23
C ARG A 139 7.73 16.45 -9.57
N LEU A 140 6.69 15.92 -10.21
CA LEU A 140 5.48 16.67 -10.58
C LEU A 140 4.78 17.21 -9.32
N THR A 141 4.58 16.37 -8.31
CA THR A 141 4.00 16.76 -7.02
C THR A 141 4.79 17.89 -6.37
N LYS A 142 6.12 17.74 -6.29
CA LYS A 142 6.98 18.76 -5.67
C LYS A 142 6.92 20.11 -6.40
N ASN A 143 6.69 20.13 -7.69
CA ASN A 143 6.58 21.37 -8.44
C ASN A 143 5.30 22.16 -8.09
N LEU A 144 4.24 21.49 -7.70
CA LEU A 144 2.98 22.13 -7.29
C LEU A 144 2.97 22.57 -5.82
N ILE A 145 3.81 21.98 -4.98
CA ILE A 145 3.89 22.32 -3.55
C ILE A 145 4.73 23.59 -3.37
N GLY A 146 4.14 24.62 -2.76
CA GLY A 146 4.82 25.89 -2.46
C GLY A 146 5.79 25.83 -1.28
N SER A 147 5.58 24.91 -0.33
CA SER A 147 6.39 24.80 0.89
C SER A 147 7.83 24.36 0.62
N ASN A 148 8.81 25.06 1.18
CA ASN A 148 10.21 24.66 1.12
C ASN A 148 10.48 23.33 1.87
N ASN A 149 9.65 22.95 2.82
CA ASN A 149 9.80 21.70 3.57
C ASN A 149 9.59 20.44 2.68
N LYS A 150 9.02 20.59 1.48
CA LYS A 150 9.00 19.51 0.46
C LYS A 150 10.38 18.93 0.10
N ARG A 151 11.46 19.67 0.40
CA ARG A 151 12.84 19.24 0.10
C ARG A 151 13.24 18.00 0.88
N VAL A 152 12.67 17.80 2.07
CA VAL A 152 12.99 16.64 2.91
C VAL A 152 12.32 15.36 2.45
N ILE A 153 11.39 15.43 1.50
CA ILE A 153 10.74 14.28 0.85
C ILE A 153 11.57 13.92 -0.39
N PHE A 154 11.97 12.68 -0.52
CA PHE A 154 12.85 12.25 -1.60
C PHE A 154 12.52 10.82 -2.05
N TYR A 155 13.20 10.38 -3.10
CA TYR A 155 13.02 9.07 -3.72
C TYR A 155 14.26 8.21 -3.50
N ILE A 156 14.03 6.94 -3.17
CA ILE A 156 15.03 5.87 -3.18
C ILE A 156 14.56 4.81 -4.17
N GLY A 157 15.40 4.41 -5.10
CA GLY A 157 15.12 3.39 -6.10
C GLY A 157 15.61 3.80 -7.49
N ASP A 158 15.32 2.99 -8.49
CA ASP A 158 15.59 3.32 -9.89
C ASP A 158 14.59 4.36 -10.39
N PRO A 159 15.04 5.58 -10.78
CA PRO A 159 14.12 6.63 -11.22
C PRO A 159 13.38 6.33 -12.52
N ALA A 160 13.85 5.38 -13.32
CA ALA A 160 13.21 4.97 -14.57
C ALA A 160 12.20 3.82 -14.37
N MET A 161 12.13 3.24 -13.18
CA MET A 161 11.25 2.12 -12.89
C MET A 161 9.79 2.56 -12.85
N HIS A 162 8.94 1.87 -13.60
CA HIS A 162 7.48 2.01 -13.52
C HIS A 162 6.88 0.95 -12.62
N LEU A 163 5.78 1.31 -11.94
CA LEU A 163 5.01 0.35 -11.16
C LEU A 163 4.32 -0.66 -12.07
N ALA A 164 4.21 -1.90 -11.61
CA ALA A 164 3.61 -3.01 -12.35
C ALA A 164 2.08 -2.95 -12.32
N PHE A 165 1.49 -1.86 -12.81
CA PHE A 165 0.04 -1.77 -12.94
C PHE A 165 -0.49 -2.91 -13.83
N PRO A 166 -1.65 -3.49 -13.47
CA PRO A 166 -2.27 -4.53 -14.29
C PRO A 166 -2.58 -4.04 -15.70
N LYS A 167 -2.01 -4.68 -16.71
CA LYS A 167 -2.27 -4.37 -18.13
C LYS A 167 -3.45 -5.13 -18.69
N LYS A 168 -3.95 -6.13 -17.98
CA LYS A 168 -5.06 -6.99 -18.38
C LYS A 168 -6.17 -6.87 -17.34
N GLN A 169 -7.40 -7.05 -17.81
CA GLN A 169 -8.58 -7.04 -16.96
C GLN A 169 -9.19 -8.44 -16.94
N ILE A 170 -9.71 -8.83 -15.79
CA ILE A 170 -10.53 -10.03 -15.67
C ILE A 170 -11.94 -9.56 -15.39
N ARG A 171 -12.87 -9.92 -16.27
CA ARG A 171 -14.28 -9.59 -16.13
C ARG A 171 -15.06 -10.85 -15.80
N LEU A 172 -15.70 -10.87 -14.64
CA LEU A 172 -16.68 -11.89 -14.31
C LEU A 172 -17.89 -11.73 -15.23
N THR A 173 -18.37 -12.81 -15.83
CA THR A 173 -19.50 -12.79 -16.78
C THR A 173 -20.71 -13.53 -16.30
N ALA A 174 -20.52 -14.60 -15.51
CA ALA A 174 -21.63 -15.37 -14.96
C ALA A 174 -21.25 -16.06 -13.63
N ILE A 175 -22.27 -16.33 -12.82
CA ILE A 175 -22.22 -17.13 -11.60
C ILE A 175 -23.23 -18.25 -11.74
N ASN A 176 -22.80 -19.52 -11.57
CA ASN A 176 -23.65 -20.72 -11.74
C ASN A 176 -24.43 -20.72 -13.09
N ASP A 177 -23.72 -20.32 -14.16
CA ASP A 177 -24.23 -20.17 -15.52
C ASP A 177 -25.33 -19.07 -15.71
N ALA A 178 -25.68 -18.33 -14.65
CA ALA A 178 -26.54 -17.16 -14.75
C ALA A 178 -25.70 -15.91 -15.06
N PRO A 179 -25.99 -15.15 -16.13
CA PRO A 179 -25.30 -13.91 -16.46
C PRO A 179 -25.44 -12.89 -15.32
N LEU A 180 -24.37 -12.09 -15.10
CA LEU A 180 -24.42 -11.01 -14.11
C LEU A 180 -25.51 -9.99 -14.49
N GLY A 181 -26.26 -9.54 -13.45
CA GLY A 181 -27.33 -8.53 -13.61
C GLY A 181 -28.71 -9.10 -13.94
N VAL A 182 -28.85 -10.40 -14.20
CA VAL A 182 -30.14 -11.04 -14.49
C VAL A 182 -30.74 -11.71 -13.25
N ALA A 183 -29.93 -12.34 -12.44
CA ALA A 183 -30.28 -12.84 -11.11
C ALA A 183 -29.02 -12.89 -10.27
N SER A 184 -29.06 -12.34 -9.06
CA SER A 184 -27.97 -12.51 -8.11
C SER A 184 -28.25 -13.72 -7.24
N ASP A 185 -27.61 -14.84 -7.53
CA ASP A 185 -27.60 -15.95 -6.61
C ASP A 185 -26.76 -15.58 -5.38
N THR A 186 -27.37 -15.78 -4.22
CA THR A 186 -26.63 -15.68 -2.96
C THR A 186 -25.63 -16.81 -2.89
N LEU A 187 -24.35 -16.46 -2.79
CA LEU A 187 -23.31 -17.46 -2.56
C LEU A 187 -23.46 -17.99 -1.12
N LYS A 188 -23.77 -19.27 -0.99
CA LYS A 188 -23.93 -19.91 0.32
C LYS A 188 -22.58 -20.47 0.78
N ALA A 189 -22.26 -20.29 2.06
CA ALA A 189 -21.09 -20.91 2.65
C ALA A 189 -21.08 -22.43 2.38
N LEU A 190 -19.89 -22.98 2.11
CA LEU A 190 -19.65 -24.40 1.80
C LEU A 190 -20.34 -24.92 0.52
N SER A 191 -20.96 -24.06 -0.30
CA SER A 191 -21.52 -24.46 -1.59
C SER A 191 -20.43 -24.51 -2.67
N ARG A 192 -20.65 -25.35 -3.69
CA ARG A 192 -19.87 -25.29 -4.92
C ARG A 192 -20.42 -24.17 -5.79
N VAL A 193 -19.54 -23.29 -6.25
CA VAL A 193 -19.88 -22.15 -7.10
C VAL A 193 -19.06 -22.23 -8.37
N LYS A 194 -19.71 -22.05 -9.52
CA LYS A 194 -19.07 -21.89 -10.81
C LYS A 194 -18.97 -20.39 -11.13
N LEU A 195 -17.75 -19.90 -11.30
CA LEU A 195 -17.50 -18.54 -11.76
C LEU A 195 -17.03 -18.61 -13.21
N SER A 196 -17.67 -17.85 -14.09
CA SER A 196 -17.26 -17.71 -15.49
C SER A 196 -16.77 -16.29 -15.73
N GLY A 197 -15.70 -16.15 -16.51
CA GLY A 197 -15.12 -14.85 -16.79
C GLY A 197 -14.30 -14.86 -18.07
N VAL A 198 -13.83 -13.68 -18.43
CA VAL A 198 -13.00 -13.47 -19.62
C VAL A 198 -11.81 -12.56 -19.25
N VAL A 199 -10.65 -12.89 -19.81
CA VAL A 199 -9.47 -12.01 -19.75
C VAL A 199 -9.55 -11.05 -20.93
N LEU A 200 -9.36 -9.78 -20.65
CA LEU A 200 -9.41 -8.70 -21.63
C LEU A 200 -8.04 -8.00 -21.73
N ASP A 201 -7.71 -7.56 -22.92
CA ASP A 201 -6.59 -6.65 -23.16
C ASP A 201 -6.92 -5.22 -22.63
N PRO A 202 -5.96 -4.28 -22.64
CA PRO A 202 -6.21 -2.90 -22.22
C PRO A 202 -7.29 -2.18 -23.04
N SER A 203 -7.53 -2.63 -24.27
CA SER A 203 -8.56 -2.07 -25.15
C SER A 203 -9.94 -2.69 -24.93
N GLY A 204 -10.05 -3.67 -24.02
CA GLY A 204 -11.30 -4.36 -23.70
C GLY A 204 -11.65 -5.54 -24.60
N ASN A 205 -10.74 -5.99 -25.49
CA ASN A 205 -10.95 -7.14 -26.33
C ASN A 205 -10.64 -8.43 -25.58
N ALA A 206 -11.42 -9.48 -25.85
CA ALA A 206 -11.19 -10.79 -25.24
C ALA A 206 -9.87 -11.41 -25.73
N MET A 207 -9.18 -12.05 -24.82
CA MET A 207 -7.91 -12.76 -25.05
C MET A 207 -8.12 -14.28 -24.86
N PRO A 208 -8.73 -15.00 -25.85
CA PRO A 208 -9.10 -16.40 -25.68
C PRO A 208 -7.89 -17.34 -25.49
N ASP A 209 -6.73 -16.97 -26.08
CA ASP A 209 -5.50 -17.76 -26.01
C ASP A 209 -4.62 -17.40 -24.79
N TYR A 210 -5.12 -16.55 -23.90
CA TYR A 210 -4.36 -16.19 -22.70
C TYR A 210 -4.26 -17.37 -21.73
N SER A 211 -3.05 -17.72 -21.34
CA SER A 211 -2.77 -18.72 -20.31
C SER A 211 -2.10 -18.06 -19.11
N GLY A 212 -2.53 -18.42 -17.92
CA GLY A 212 -2.00 -17.86 -16.68
C GLY A 212 -2.67 -18.44 -15.44
N LEU A 213 -2.19 -18.05 -14.28
CA LEU A 213 -2.77 -18.41 -12.99
C LEU A 213 -3.80 -17.34 -12.57
N LEU A 214 -5.00 -17.79 -12.24
CA LEU A 214 -6.05 -16.95 -11.68
C LEU A 214 -6.24 -17.30 -10.20
N GLN A 215 -6.02 -16.32 -9.32
CA GLN A 215 -6.38 -16.42 -7.91
C GLN A 215 -7.69 -15.67 -7.67
N VAL A 216 -8.69 -16.37 -7.18
CA VAL A 216 -9.99 -15.78 -6.84
C VAL A 216 -10.11 -15.64 -5.33
N LYS A 217 -10.47 -14.44 -4.87
CA LYS A 217 -10.83 -14.18 -3.47
C LYS A 217 -12.29 -13.72 -3.44
N ILE A 218 -13.07 -14.33 -2.59
CA ILE A 218 -14.49 -13.97 -2.35
C ILE A 218 -14.55 -13.37 -0.95
N PHE A 219 -15.05 -12.14 -0.88
CA PHE A 219 -15.27 -11.44 0.38
C PHE A 219 -16.76 -11.47 0.71
N ASP A 220 -17.09 -11.53 1.98
CA ASP A 220 -18.47 -11.30 2.44
C ASP A 220 -18.85 -9.82 2.20
N LYS A 221 -20.12 -9.51 2.33
CA LYS A 221 -20.64 -8.14 2.24
C LYS A 221 -19.90 -7.22 3.24
N ASP A 222 -19.83 -5.95 2.90
CA ASP A 222 -19.29 -4.94 3.78
C ASP A 222 -19.99 -4.93 5.14
N LEU A 223 -19.21 -5.01 6.20
CA LEU A 223 -19.69 -4.92 7.56
C LEU A 223 -19.34 -3.55 8.14
N GLN A 224 -20.34 -2.84 8.61
CA GLN A 224 -20.09 -1.69 9.48
C GLN A 224 -19.59 -2.21 10.82
N ARG A 225 -18.42 -1.76 11.23
CA ARG A 225 -17.84 -2.05 12.53
C ARG A 225 -17.70 -0.74 13.28
N ALA A 226 -18.17 -0.71 14.51
CA ALA A 226 -17.83 0.39 15.41
C ALA A 226 -16.33 0.29 15.76
N THR A 227 -15.66 1.43 15.85
CA THR A 227 -14.27 1.48 16.35
C THR A 227 -14.24 1.02 17.81
N LEU A 228 -13.09 0.53 18.26
CA LEU A 228 -12.89 0.12 19.65
C LEU A 228 -12.70 1.33 20.59
N ALA A 229 -12.69 2.54 20.02
CA ALA A 229 -12.50 3.80 20.75
C ALA A 229 -11.23 3.78 21.63
N ASN A 230 -10.15 3.21 21.12
CA ASN A 230 -8.89 3.06 21.85
C ASN A 230 -8.26 4.41 22.25
N ASP A 231 -8.56 5.46 21.51
CA ASP A 231 -8.15 6.85 21.77
C ASP A 231 -9.20 7.65 22.56
N GLY A 232 -10.32 7.02 22.94
CA GLY A 232 -11.43 7.65 23.61
C GLY A 232 -12.40 8.41 22.69
N ILE A 233 -12.16 8.43 21.39
CA ILE A 233 -13.06 9.01 20.39
C ILE A 233 -13.94 7.88 19.84
N ARG A 234 -15.26 8.10 19.85
CA ARG A 234 -16.23 7.19 19.22
C ARG A 234 -16.74 7.85 17.95
N ASP A 235 -16.41 7.27 16.83
CA ASP A 235 -16.94 7.59 15.50
C ASP A 235 -18.07 6.63 15.12
#